data_e1b34d359a4e083adabb40f3dde4bce7
#
_entry.id   e1b34d359a4e083adabb40f3dde4bce7
#
_cell.length_a   1.000
_cell.length_b   1.000
_cell.length_c   1.000
_cell.angle_alpha   90.00
_cell.angle_beta   90.00
_cell.angle_gamma   90.00
#
_symmetry.space_group_name_H-M   'P 1'
#
loop_
_entity.id
_entity.type
_entity.pdbx_description
1 polymer ?
#
loop_
_entity_poly.entity_id
_entity_poly.type
_entity_poly.pdbx_seq_one_letter_code
_entity_poly.pdbx_strand_id
1 'polypeptide(L)'
;MELLLMADALHRASAQRVTAVIPYFGYARQDRRPRSARVAISAKVVADMISTVGIDRILTVDLHADQIQGFFNIPVDNIYGSPVLLDHIIAAKYDQPVVVSPDVGGVVRARAIAKLSLIHI
;
A
#
# COMPACT_ATOMS: atom_id res chain seq x y z
N MET A 1 -2.30 -17.10 -2.19
CA MET A 1 -2.91 -18.30 -1.55
C MET A 1 -2.42 -18.51 -0.13
N GLU A 2 -1.11 -18.46 0.12
CA GLU A 2 -0.52 -18.71 1.46
C GLU A 2 -1.15 -17.87 2.57
N LEU A 3 -1.27 -16.55 2.38
CA LEU A 3 -1.94 -15.65 3.33
C LEU A 3 -3.36 -16.11 3.68
N LEU A 4 -4.14 -16.55 2.67
CA LEU A 4 -5.52 -16.98 2.89
C LEU A 4 -5.58 -18.28 3.71
N LEU A 5 -4.67 -19.22 3.43
CA LEU A 5 -4.58 -20.46 4.19
C LEU A 5 -4.14 -20.22 5.63
N MET A 6 -3.19 -19.30 5.85
CA MET A 6 -2.78 -18.92 7.21
C MET A 6 -3.93 -18.26 7.98
N ALA A 7 -4.70 -17.37 7.35
CA ALA A 7 -5.85 -16.74 7.98
C ALA A 7 -6.91 -17.76 8.39
N ASP A 8 -7.27 -18.71 7.50
CA ASP A 8 -8.22 -19.79 7.83
C ASP A 8 -7.71 -20.65 8.98
N ALA A 9 -6.44 -21.00 8.98
CA ALA A 9 -5.84 -21.80 10.06
C ALA A 9 -5.90 -21.07 11.41
N LEU A 10 -5.64 -19.76 11.44
CA LEU A 10 -5.74 -18.95 12.66
C LEU A 10 -7.18 -18.88 13.19
N HIS A 11 -8.18 -18.72 12.32
CA HIS A 11 -9.58 -18.76 12.72
C HIS A 11 -9.98 -20.12 13.29
N ARG A 12 -9.57 -21.21 12.66
CA ARG A 12 -9.79 -22.57 13.18
C ARG A 12 -9.09 -22.83 14.52
N ALA A 13 -8.01 -22.10 14.78
CA ALA A 13 -7.33 -22.08 16.07
C ALA A 13 -7.96 -21.12 17.09
N SER A 14 -9.16 -20.60 16.81
CA SER A 14 -9.93 -19.68 17.66
C SER A 14 -9.26 -18.32 17.89
N ALA A 15 -8.52 -17.80 16.91
CA ALA A 15 -8.03 -16.44 16.96
C ALA A 15 -9.22 -15.44 16.99
N GLN A 16 -9.24 -14.52 17.95
CA GLN A 16 -10.29 -13.53 18.11
C GLN A 16 -10.20 -12.41 17.07
N ARG A 17 -9.01 -12.13 16.56
CA ARG A 17 -8.74 -11.12 15.55
C ARG A 17 -7.54 -11.51 14.72
N VAL A 18 -7.66 -11.34 13.40
CA VAL A 18 -6.58 -11.57 12.46
C VAL A 18 -6.31 -10.27 11.68
N THR A 19 -5.13 -9.69 11.87
CA THR A 19 -4.67 -8.53 11.10
C THR A 19 -3.64 -9.00 10.09
N ALA A 20 -3.89 -8.76 8.81
CA ALA A 20 -2.94 -9.04 7.75
C ALA A 20 -2.00 -7.84 7.55
N VAL A 21 -0.71 -8.04 7.79
CA VAL A 21 0.34 -7.06 7.48
C VAL A 21 0.89 -7.39 6.10
N ILE A 22 0.60 -6.54 5.12
CA ILE A 22 0.93 -6.74 3.71
C ILE A 22 1.80 -5.57 3.24
N PRO A 23 3.12 -5.61 3.41
CA PRO A 23 3.99 -4.48 3.06
C PRO A 23 3.92 -4.09 1.59
N TYR A 24 3.65 -5.05 0.70
CA TYR A 24 3.40 -4.80 -0.70
C TYR A 24 2.09 -5.46 -1.13
N PHE A 25 1.06 -4.63 -1.40
CA PHE A 25 -0.22 -5.14 -1.89
C PHE A 25 -0.11 -5.50 -3.37
N GLY A 26 -0.01 -6.79 -3.66
CA GLY A 26 0.06 -7.32 -5.01
C GLY A 26 -1.18 -6.97 -5.83
N TYR A 27 -1.00 -6.77 -7.14
CA TYR A 27 -2.05 -6.36 -8.09
C TYR A 27 -2.60 -4.93 -7.88
N ALA A 28 -2.07 -4.14 -6.96
CA ALA A 28 -2.54 -2.78 -6.68
C ALA A 28 -2.57 -1.87 -7.92
N ARG A 29 -1.67 -2.09 -8.90
CA ARG A 29 -1.65 -1.33 -10.16
C ARG A 29 -2.86 -1.61 -11.07
N GLN A 30 -3.61 -2.67 -10.82
CA GLN A 30 -4.81 -3.03 -11.57
C GLN A 30 -6.07 -2.68 -10.77
N ASP A 31 -6.17 -1.40 -10.44
CA ASP A 31 -7.22 -0.80 -9.63
C ASP A 31 -8.41 -0.30 -10.45
N ARG A 32 -8.29 -0.31 -11.78
CA ARG A 32 -9.29 0.21 -12.70
C ARG A 32 -9.27 -0.49 -14.05
N ARG A 33 -10.39 -0.39 -14.75
CA ARG A 33 -10.53 -0.89 -16.12
C ARG A 33 -10.24 0.22 -17.13
N PRO A 34 -9.41 0.00 -18.14
CA PRO A 34 -9.31 0.90 -19.31
C PRO A 34 -10.67 1.01 -20.01
N ARG A 35 -11.00 2.18 -20.57
CA ARG A 35 -12.30 2.43 -21.20
C ARG A 35 -12.63 1.45 -22.34
N SER A 36 -11.63 1.00 -23.07
CA SER A 36 -11.76 0.15 -24.26
C SER A 36 -11.72 -1.36 -23.99
N ALA A 37 -11.46 -1.79 -22.74
CA ALA A 37 -11.25 -3.21 -22.45
C ALA A 37 -12.17 -3.74 -21.35
N ARG A 38 -12.60 -5.00 -21.51
CA ARG A 38 -13.32 -5.78 -20.48
C ARG A 38 -12.31 -6.68 -19.77
N VAL A 39 -11.57 -6.11 -18.81
CA VAL A 39 -10.55 -6.82 -18.02
C VAL A 39 -10.93 -6.84 -16.55
N ALA A 40 -10.33 -7.76 -15.80
CA ALA A 40 -10.53 -7.83 -14.36
C ALA A 40 -9.93 -6.60 -13.67
N ILE A 41 -10.57 -6.18 -12.58
CA ILE A 41 -9.97 -5.26 -11.61
C ILE A 41 -9.32 -6.14 -10.53
N SER A 42 -8.10 -6.57 -10.79
CA SER A 42 -7.43 -7.60 -9.98
C SER A 42 -7.23 -7.17 -8.53
N ALA A 43 -7.00 -5.88 -8.29
CA ALA A 43 -6.91 -5.33 -6.92
C ALA A 43 -8.22 -5.57 -6.15
N LYS A 44 -9.38 -5.41 -6.77
CA LYS A 44 -10.69 -5.68 -6.16
C LYS A 44 -10.88 -7.18 -5.88
N VAL A 45 -10.53 -8.03 -6.83
CA VAL A 45 -10.63 -9.50 -6.65
C VAL A 45 -9.80 -9.97 -5.46
N VAL A 46 -8.56 -9.48 -5.35
CA VAL A 46 -7.68 -9.82 -4.22
C VAL A 46 -8.24 -9.28 -2.90
N ALA A 47 -8.77 -8.05 -2.90
CA ALA A 47 -9.40 -7.45 -1.72
C ALA A 47 -10.61 -8.28 -1.24
N ASP A 48 -11.44 -8.77 -2.17
CA ASP A 48 -12.59 -9.61 -1.84
C ASP A 48 -12.15 -10.97 -1.27
N MET A 49 -11.15 -11.62 -1.84
CA MET A 49 -10.62 -12.88 -1.32
C MET A 49 -10.11 -12.72 0.13
N ILE A 50 -9.35 -11.65 0.40
CA ILE A 50 -8.82 -11.34 1.72
C ILE A 50 -9.96 -11.08 2.72
N SER A 51 -10.96 -10.30 2.33
CA SER A 51 -12.12 -10.00 3.19
C SER A 51 -12.96 -11.26 3.47
N THR A 52 -13.11 -12.14 2.47
CA THR A 52 -13.95 -13.34 2.57
C THR A 52 -13.35 -14.39 3.50
N VAL A 53 -12.03 -14.50 3.58
CA VAL A 53 -11.36 -15.50 4.43
C VAL A 53 -11.39 -15.15 5.92
N GLY A 54 -11.96 -13.99 6.28
CA GLY A 54 -12.16 -13.60 7.67
C GLY A 54 -11.05 -12.77 8.28
N ILE A 55 -10.20 -12.14 7.47
CA ILE A 55 -9.25 -11.14 7.98
C ILE A 55 -10.03 -9.92 8.46
N ASP A 56 -9.75 -9.45 9.67
CA ASP A 56 -10.50 -8.35 10.31
C ASP A 56 -9.95 -6.97 9.99
N ARG A 57 -8.66 -6.87 9.64
CA ARG A 57 -7.96 -5.61 9.37
C ARG A 57 -6.77 -5.85 8.45
N ILE A 58 -6.45 -4.84 7.65
CA ILE A 58 -5.24 -4.82 6.84
C ILE A 58 -4.36 -3.66 7.26
N LEU A 59 -3.06 -3.90 7.30
CA LEU A 59 -2.03 -2.89 7.34
C LEU A 59 -1.15 -3.06 6.10
N THR A 60 -1.00 -2.01 5.32
CA THR A 60 -0.18 -2.01 4.09
C THR A 60 0.65 -0.74 4.00
N VAL A 61 1.64 -0.74 3.11
CA VAL A 61 2.57 0.39 2.93
C VAL A 61 2.45 0.91 1.50
N ASP A 62 2.31 2.23 1.36
CA ASP A 62 2.37 2.95 0.07
C ASP A 62 1.51 2.29 -1.02
N LEU A 63 0.21 2.20 -0.82
CA LEU A 63 -0.72 1.76 -1.85
C LEU A 63 -0.51 2.53 -3.15
N HIS A 64 -0.64 1.83 -4.27
CA HIS A 64 -0.52 2.45 -5.59
C HIS A 64 -1.49 3.62 -5.78
N ALA A 65 -2.69 3.51 -5.22
CA ALA A 65 -3.70 4.56 -5.20
C ALA A 65 -4.55 4.44 -3.93
N ASP A 66 -4.81 5.54 -3.25
CA ASP A 66 -5.51 5.56 -1.95
C ASP A 66 -6.93 5.01 -2.03
N GLN A 67 -7.60 5.16 -3.18
CA GLN A 67 -8.96 4.63 -3.38
C GLN A 67 -9.05 3.11 -3.29
N ILE A 68 -7.94 2.36 -3.38
CA ILE A 68 -7.91 0.91 -3.21
C ILE A 68 -8.40 0.50 -1.82
N GLN A 69 -8.23 1.36 -0.81
CA GLN A 69 -8.79 1.14 0.52
C GLN A 69 -10.31 0.90 0.47
N GLY A 70 -11.02 1.56 -0.45
CA GLY A 70 -12.45 1.38 -0.66
C GLY A 70 -12.85 0.05 -1.32
N PHE A 71 -11.90 -0.78 -1.74
CA PHE A 71 -12.19 -2.12 -2.27
C PHE A 71 -12.42 -3.14 -1.17
N PHE A 72 -12.00 -2.84 0.04
CA PHE A 72 -12.16 -3.70 1.20
C PHE A 72 -13.43 -3.34 1.98
N ASN A 73 -14.08 -4.36 2.56
CA ASN A 73 -15.19 -4.19 3.50
C ASN A 73 -14.71 -4.24 4.96
N ILE A 74 -13.41 -4.20 5.17
CA ILE A 74 -12.73 -4.21 6.46
C ILE A 74 -11.79 -3.01 6.56
N PRO A 75 -11.42 -2.56 7.77
CA PRO A 75 -10.49 -1.45 7.96
C PRO A 75 -9.13 -1.71 7.29
N VAL A 76 -8.62 -0.68 6.63
CA VAL A 76 -7.31 -0.69 5.98
C VAL A 76 -6.48 0.47 6.50
N ASP A 77 -5.32 0.16 7.05
CA ASP A 77 -4.32 1.15 7.43
C ASP A 77 -3.26 1.21 6.32
N ASN A 78 -3.30 2.27 5.51
CA ASN A 78 -2.26 2.57 4.53
C ASN A 78 -1.23 3.48 5.18
N ILE A 79 -0.09 2.94 5.58
CA ILE A 79 1.02 3.72 6.13
C ILE A 79 2.00 4.12 5.03
N TYR A 80 2.68 5.24 5.24
CA TYR A 80 3.66 5.75 4.28
C TYR A 80 5.08 5.40 4.73
N GLY A 81 5.90 4.90 3.82
CA GLY A 81 7.32 4.65 4.05
C GLY A 81 8.17 5.93 4.08
N SER A 82 7.63 7.04 3.58
CA SER A 82 8.33 8.31 3.48
C SER A 82 8.91 8.84 4.81
N PRO A 83 8.28 8.72 5.99
CA PRO A 83 8.90 9.15 7.24
C PRO A 83 10.19 8.41 7.55
N VAL A 84 10.21 7.09 7.37
CA VAL A 84 11.40 6.26 7.60
C VAL A 84 12.54 6.62 6.65
N LEU A 85 12.20 6.83 5.36
CA LEU A 85 13.18 7.27 4.36
C LEU A 85 13.70 8.66 4.64
N LEU A 86 12.84 9.57 5.12
CA LEU A 86 13.20 10.94 5.45
C LEU A 86 14.25 11.00 6.56
N ASP A 87 14.07 10.24 7.64
CA ASP A 87 15.02 10.16 8.73
C ASP A 87 16.41 9.72 8.24
N HIS A 88 16.44 8.73 7.34
CA HIS A 88 17.68 8.26 6.73
C HIS A 88 18.33 9.34 5.86
N ILE A 89 17.56 10.04 5.02
CA ILE A 89 18.04 11.11 4.15
C ILE A 89 18.63 12.26 4.97
N ILE A 90 17.96 12.67 6.04
CA ILE A 90 18.44 13.74 6.93
C ILE A 90 19.75 13.31 7.63
N ALA A 91 19.80 12.08 8.12
CA ALA A 91 20.99 11.55 8.80
C ALA A 91 22.21 11.44 7.88
N ALA A 92 22.00 11.21 6.59
CA ALA A 92 23.07 11.08 5.60
C ALA A 92 23.77 12.41 5.26
N LYS A 93 23.15 13.57 5.56
CA LYS A 93 23.72 14.92 5.37
C LYS A 93 24.28 15.15 3.97
N TYR A 94 23.53 14.75 2.96
CA TYR A 94 23.92 14.99 1.57
C TYR A 94 24.11 16.49 1.30
N ASP A 95 25.14 16.84 0.52
CA ASP A 95 25.35 18.20 0.06
C ASP A 95 24.42 18.51 -1.12
N GLN A 96 23.62 19.57 -1.02
CA GLN A 96 22.67 20.06 -2.03
C GLN A 96 21.84 18.94 -2.70
N PRO A 97 21.13 18.10 -1.95
CA PRO A 97 20.36 17.00 -2.53
C PRO A 97 19.17 17.52 -3.35
N VAL A 98 18.83 16.79 -4.40
CA VAL A 98 17.66 17.04 -5.24
C VAL A 98 16.78 15.80 -5.26
N VAL A 99 15.48 15.97 -5.02
CA VAL A 99 14.52 14.87 -5.10
C VAL A 99 13.94 14.79 -6.53
N VAL A 100 14.15 13.65 -7.18
CA VAL A 100 13.69 13.43 -8.55
C VAL A 100 12.62 12.35 -8.57
N SER A 101 11.51 12.62 -9.26
CA SER A 101 10.49 11.60 -9.55
C SER A 101 10.79 10.93 -10.89
N PRO A 102 10.71 9.60 -10.99
CA PRO A 102 10.93 8.88 -12.26
C PRO A 102 9.78 9.06 -13.25
N ASP A 103 8.59 9.44 -12.78
CA ASP A 103 7.40 9.64 -13.60
C ASP A 103 6.45 10.67 -12.98
N VAL A 104 5.40 11.01 -13.72
CA VAL A 104 4.37 11.99 -13.27
C VAL A 104 3.62 11.49 -12.03
N GLY A 105 3.40 10.18 -11.91
CA GLY A 105 2.68 9.58 -10.77
C GLY A 105 3.43 9.72 -9.45
N GLY A 106 4.77 9.73 -9.49
CA GLY A 106 5.63 9.88 -8.31
C GLY A 106 5.84 11.33 -7.85
N VAL A 107 5.45 12.34 -8.65
CA VAL A 107 5.72 13.77 -8.35
C VAL A 107 5.15 14.21 -7.00
N VAL A 108 3.96 13.75 -6.64
CA VAL A 108 3.34 14.10 -5.35
C VAL A 108 4.18 13.61 -4.17
N ARG A 109 4.68 12.38 -4.26
CA ARG A 109 5.57 11.79 -3.22
C ARG A 109 6.92 12.51 -3.17
N ALA A 110 7.52 12.80 -4.33
CA ALA A 110 8.76 13.54 -4.41
C ALA A 110 8.63 14.93 -3.76
N ARG A 111 7.54 15.64 -4.04
CA ARG A 111 7.23 16.92 -3.40
C ARG A 111 7.06 16.81 -1.88
N ALA A 112 6.39 15.77 -1.40
CA ALA A 112 6.21 15.56 0.02
C ALA A 112 7.56 15.37 0.72
N ILE A 113 8.45 14.53 0.17
CA ILE A 113 9.80 14.31 0.71
C ILE A 113 10.61 15.61 0.68
N ALA A 114 10.64 16.31 -0.46
CA ALA A 114 11.38 17.56 -0.59
C ALA A 114 10.90 18.63 0.40
N LYS A 115 9.57 18.78 0.57
CA LYS A 115 8.99 19.73 1.51
C LYS A 115 9.33 19.41 2.97
N LEU A 116 9.30 18.13 3.35
CA LEU A 116 9.57 17.69 4.72
C LEU A 116 11.05 17.73 5.07
N SER A 117 11.93 17.51 4.10
CA SER A 117 13.39 17.53 4.28
C SER A 117 14.00 18.92 4.10
N LEU A 118 13.22 19.94 3.72
CA LEU A 118 13.71 21.27 3.30
C LEU A 118 14.68 21.22 2.10
N ILE A 119 14.57 20.19 1.29
CA ILE A 119 15.36 19.95 0.08
C ILE A 119 14.61 20.51 -1.14
N HIS A 120 15.34 21.01 -2.12
CA HIS A 120 14.77 21.48 -3.37
C HIS A 120 14.29 20.32 -4.26
N ILE A 121 13.25 20.60 -5.08
CA ILE A 121 12.71 19.69 -6.09
C ILE A 121 13.46 19.93 -7.41
#